data_c0cf7c44040077542310713498ea99d7
#
_entry.id   c0cf7c44040077542310713498ea99d7
#
_cell.length_a   1.000
_cell.length_b   1.000
_cell.length_c   1.000
_cell.angle_alpha   90.00
_cell.angle_beta   90.00
_cell.angle_gamma   90.00
#
_symmetry.space_group_name_H-M   'P 1'
#
loop_
_entity.id
_entity.type
_entity.pdbx_description
1 polymer ?
#
loop_
_entity_poly.entity_id
_entity_poly.type
_entity_poly.pdbx_seq_one_letter_code
_entity_poly.pdbx_strand_id
1 'polypeptide(L)'
;MAVAREYRERRLPIDDLVIDWFHYTKMGEMDMDPARWPDPVAMNEQLHAMNFHTMISVWPLFVPESRYYETVLKNGWFEALADGTPTNGLPYDRAGSDIDSTNPAAARWFWGVVKESSMCFRCFIRQRFMTDSEGI
;
A
#
# COMPACT_ATOMS: atom_id res chain seq x y z
N MET A 1 -3.87 6.93 16.95
CA MET A 1 -3.60 6.55 18.37
C MET A 1 -4.82 6.78 19.28
N ALA A 2 -5.49 7.95 19.27
CA ALA A 2 -6.66 8.20 20.12
C ALA A 2 -7.76 7.14 19.96
N VAL A 3 -8.14 6.84 18.72
CA VAL A 3 -9.14 5.81 18.40
C VAL A 3 -8.80 4.46 19.02
N ALA A 4 -7.56 3.99 18.87
CA ALA A 4 -7.12 2.71 19.40
C ALA A 4 -7.25 2.65 20.94
N ARG A 5 -6.85 3.72 21.62
CA ARG A 5 -6.99 3.82 23.09
C ARG A 5 -8.45 3.76 23.51
N GLU A 6 -9.30 4.49 22.84
CA GLU A 6 -10.74 4.53 23.14
C GLU A 6 -11.40 3.16 22.97
N TYR A 7 -11.04 2.41 21.93
CA TYR A 7 -11.52 1.03 21.78
C TYR A 7 -11.12 0.15 22.97
N ARG A 8 -9.89 0.27 23.47
CA ARG A 8 -9.44 -0.49 24.64
C ARG A 8 -10.12 -0.02 25.94
N GLU A 9 -10.25 1.29 26.13
CA GLU A 9 -10.94 1.87 27.29
C GLU A 9 -12.40 1.43 27.35
N ARG A 10 -13.08 1.41 26.22
CA ARG A 10 -14.47 0.93 26.11
C ARG A 10 -14.59 -0.59 26.09
N ARG A 11 -13.49 -1.33 26.12
CA ARG A 11 -13.44 -2.80 26.04
C ARG A 11 -14.17 -3.36 24.82
N LEU A 12 -14.09 -2.65 23.70
CA LEU A 12 -14.66 -3.10 22.44
C LEU A 12 -13.73 -4.14 21.80
N PRO A 13 -14.27 -5.27 21.32
CA PRO A 13 -13.47 -6.30 20.66
C PRO A 13 -13.06 -5.81 19.28
N ILE A 14 -11.77 -5.60 19.07
CA ILE A 14 -11.16 -5.24 17.82
C ILE A 14 -9.70 -5.70 17.83
N ASP A 15 -9.24 -6.32 16.76
CA ASP A 15 -7.89 -6.85 16.64
C ASP A 15 -7.07 -6.08 15.58
N ASP A 16 -7.73 -5.60 14.53
CA ASP A 16 -7.06 -4.95 13.40
C ASP A 16 -7.46 -3.49 13.26
N LEU A 17 -6.47 -2.66 12.93
CA LEU A 17 -6.67 -1.27 12.48
C LEU A 17 -6.18 -1.13 11.04
N VAL A 18 -7.07 -0.69 10.17
CA VAL A 18 -6.74 -0.44 8.76
C VAL A 18 -6.38 1.02 8.55
N ILE A 19 -5.21 1.25 7.99
CA ILE A 19 -4.80 2.56 7.47
C ILE A 19 -5.16 2.56 5.98
N ASP A 20 -6.15 3.37 5.64
CA ASP A 20 -6.68 3.42 4.29
C ASP A 20 -5.75 4.20 3.34
N TRP A 21 -6.09 4.21 2.07
CA TRP A 21 -5.27 4.65 0.94
C TRP A 21 -4.77 6.09 0.99
N PHE A 22 -5.27 6.94 1.85
CA PHE A 22 -4.78 8.31 2.06
C PHE A 22 -3.50 8.41 2.92
N HIS A 23 -2.77 7.34 3.11
CA HIS A 23 -1.55 7.39 3.91
C HIS A 23 -0.36 8.03 3.18
N TYR A 24 -0.39 8.09 1.86
CA TYR A 24 0.66 8.68 1.02
C TYR A 24 0.35 10.11 0.55
N THR A 25 1.33 10.81 0.00
CA THR A 25 1.20 12.18 -0.48
C THR A 25 0.39 12.28 -1.77
N LYS A 26 0.49 11.28 -2.63
CA LYS A 26 -0.26 11.16 -3.89
C LYS A 26 -0.41 9.69 -4.30
N MET A 27 -1.38 9.42 -5.16
CA MET A 27 -1.66 8.08 -5.64
C MET A 27 -0.47 7.50 -6.41
N GLY A 28 -0.08 6.27 -6.07
CA GLY A 28 1.07 5.60 -6.65
C GLY A 28 2.41 5.87 -5.95
N GLU A 29 2.41 6.70 -4.88
CA GLU A 29 3.53 6.73 -3.95
C GLU A 29 3.30 5.67 -2.86
N MET A 30 4.34 4.95 -2.46
CA MET A 30 4.18 3.87 -1.47
C MET A 30 4.68 4.27 -0.08
N ASP A 31 5.18 5.48 0.08
CA ASP A 31 5.66 6.01 1.36
C ASP A 31 4.56 6.72 2.12
N MET A 32 4.59 6.62 3.43
CA MET A 32 3.67 7.37 4.28
C MET A 32 4.00 8.87 4.24
N ASP A 33 2.96 9.70 4.15
CA ASP A 33 3.11 11.16 4.20
C ASP A 33 3.64 11.59 5.58
N PRO A 34 4.87 12.13 5.67
CA PRO A 34 5.47 12.47 6.95
C PRO A 34 4.74 13.61 7.68
N ALA A 35 3.95 14.42 6.98
CA ALA A 35 3.15 15.46 7.60
C ALA A 35 1.97 14.89 8.41
N ARG A 36 1.44 13.76 7.98
CA ARG A 36 0.31 13.08 8.64
C ARG A 36 0.78 11.93 9.54
N TRP A 37 1.88 11.30 9.19
CA TRP A 37 2.46 10.12 9.81
C TRP A 37 3.93 10.37 10.16
N PRO A 38 4.22 11.26 11.14
CA PRO A 38 5.59 11.70 11.42
C PRO A 38 6.49 10.57 11.93
N ASP A 39 5.95 9.60 12.63
CA ASP A 39 6.67 8.42 13.12
C ASP A 39 5.76 7.18 13.07
N PRO A 40 5.62 6.57 11.89
CA PRO A 40 4.77 5.39 11.71
C PRO A 40 5.34 4.15 12.43
N VAL A 41 6.63 4.09 12.65
CA VAL A 41 7.27 2.99 13.39
C VAL A 41 6.84 3.02 14.84
N ALA A 42 7.05 4.13 15.53
CA ALA A 42 6.65 4.28 16.93
C ALA A 42 5.13 4.15 17.11
N MET A 43 4.34 4.64 16.14
CA MET A 43 2.89 4.43 16.14
C MET A 43 2.54 2.94 16.13
N ASN A 44 3.16 2.18 15.24
CA ASN A 44 2.89 0.76 15.10
C ASN A 44 3.33 -0.04 16.33
N GLU A 45 4.48 0.28 16.92
CA GLU A 45 4.94 -0.33 18.18
C GLU A 45 3.92 -0.10 19.31
N GLN A 46 3.37 1.11 19.42
CA GLN A 46 2.33 1.41 20.40
C GLN A 46 1.03 0.64 20.13
N LEU A 47 0.65 0.46 18.86
CA LEU A 47 -0.53 -0.34 18.49
C LEU A 47 -0.32 -1.81 18.85
N HIS A 48 0.86 -2.37 18.54
CA HIS A 48 1.20 -3.74 18.91
C HIS A 48 1.21 -3.93 20.44
N ALA A 49 1.72 -2.96 21.21
CA ALA A 49 1.69 -3.01 22.68
C ALA A 49 0.26 -3.02 23.23
N MET A 50 -0.71 -2.52 22.47
CA MET A 50 -2.14 -2.59 22.80
C MET A 50 -2.83 -3.82 22.18
N ASN A 51 -2.09 -4.78 21.63
CA ASN A 51 -2.61 -5.95 20.93
C ASN A 51 -3.48 -5.60 19.71
N PHE A 52 -3.07 -4.60 18.92
CA PHE A 52 -3.61 -4.37 17.59
C PHE A 52 -2.66 -4.89 16.55
N HIS A 53 -3.19 -5.49 15.50
CA HIS A 53 -2.52 -5.62 14.22
C HIS A 53 -2.83 -4.40 13.35
N THR A 54 -1.96 -4.12 12.40
CA THR A 54 -2.12 -2.98 11.50
C THR A 54 -2.10 -3.47 10.06
N MET A 55 -3.05 -3.03 9.27
CA MET A 55 -3.11 -3.26 7.84
C MET A 55 -3.01 -1.94 7.11
N ILE A 56 -2.30 -1.91 5.99
CA ILE A 56 -2.25 -0.76 5.09
C ILE A 56 -2.93 -1.15 3.78
N SER A 57 -3.88 -0.32 3.35
CA SER A 57 -4.52 -0.44 2.04
C SER A 57 -3.59 0.14 0.98
N VAL A 58 -3.20 -0.69 0.01
CA VAL A 58 -2.32 -0.29 -1.10
C VAL A 58 -3.08 -0.45 -2.41
N TRP A 59 -3.12 0.62 -3.20
CA TRP A 59 -3.74 0.60 -4.51
C TRP A 59 -2.67 0.49 -5.60
N PRO A 60 -2.81 -0.44 -6.55
CA PRO A 60 -1.85 -0.63 -7.63
C PRO A 60 -2.04 0.38 -8.76
N LEU A 61 -2.34 1.62 -8.41
CA LEU A 61 -2.70 2.69 -9.31
C LEU A 61 -1.70 3.83 -9.22
N PHE A 62 -1.31 4.37 -10.39
CA PHE A 62 -0.31 5.42 -10.50
C PHE A 62 -0.88 6.60 -11.26
N VAL A 63 -0.76 7.80 -10.67
CA VAL A 63 -1.04 9.05 -11.37
C VAL A 63 0.22 9.55 -12.07
N PRO A 64 0.12 10.37 -13.13
CA PRO A 64 1.30 10.87 -13.87
C PRO A 64 2.34 11.57 -13.01
N GLU A 65 1.94 12.18 -11.91
CA GLU A 65 2.82 12.86 -10.96
C GLU A 65 3.56 11.91 -10.00
N SER A 66 3.22 10.61 -10.01
CA SER A 66 3.94 9.62 -9.21
C SER A 66 5.35 9.42 -9.76
N ARG A 67 6.34 9.32 -8.87
CA ARG A 67 7.73 9.00 -9.23
C ARG A 67 7.88 7.68 -9.97
N TYR A 68 6.90 6.81 -9.89
CA TYR A 68 6.92 5.48 -10.51
C TYR A 68 6.20 5.41 -11.85
N TYR A 69 5.38 6.41 -12.18
CA TYR A 69 4.54 6.41 -13.39
C TYR A 69 5.33 6.15 -14.67
N GLU A 70 6.41 6.91 -14.87
CA GLU A 70 7.26 6.77 -16.04
C GLU A 70 7.93 5.40 -16.16
N THR A 71 8.26 4.79 -15.02
CA THR A 71 8.83 3.44 -15.03
C THR A 71 7.81 2.42 -15.49
N VAL A 72 6.58 2.50 -14.99
CA VAL A 72 5.50 1.57 -15.36
C VAL A 72 5.13 1.77 -16.83
N LEU A 73 5.03 3.03 -17.27
CA LEU A 73 4.72 3.37 -18.67
C LEU A 73 5.77 2.84 -19.65
N LYS A 74 7.05 3.11 -19.42
CA LYS A 74 8.16 2.70 -20.30
C LYS A 74 8.29 1.18 -20.44
N ASN A 75 7.90 0.45 -19.40
CA ASN A 75 7.94 -1.02 -19.42
C ASN A 75 6.65 -1.64 -19.99
N GLY A 76 5.64 -0.84 -20.32
CA GLY A 76 4.35 -1.34 -20.80
C GLY A 76 3.62 -2.17 -19.73
N TRP A 77 3.71 -1.75 -18.49
CA TRP A 77 3.14 -2.48 -17.34
C TRP A 77 1.80 -1.94 -16.87
N PHE A 78 1.25 -0.93 -17.53
CA PHE A 78 -0.13 -0.52 -17.27
C PHE A 78 -1.13 -1.47 -17.94
N GLU A 79 -2.27 -1.63 -17.30
CA GLU A 79 -3.43 -2.18 -17.99
C GLU A 79 -3.74 -1.32 -19.21
N ALA A 80 -4.01 -1.95 -20.35
CA ALA A 80 -4.22 -1.25 -21.61
C ALA A 80 -5.55 -1.66 -22.26
N LEU A 81 -6.12 -0.69 -22.97
CA LEU A 81 -7.22 -0.94 -23.89
C LEU A 81 -6.73 -1.73 -25.11
N ALA A 82 -7.66 -2.21 -25.94
CA ALA A 82 -7.34 -2.99 -27.13
C ALA A 82 -6.45 -2.25 -28.15
N ASP A 83 -6.41 -0.93 -28.10
CA ASP A 83 -5.55 -0.08 -28.91
C ASP A 83 -4.16 0.17 -28.30
N GLY A 84 -3.90 -0.39 -27.13
CA GLY A 84 -2.63 -0.23 -26.41
C GLY A 84 -2.55 1.02 -25.53
N THR A 85 -3.59 1.83 -25.48
CA THR A 85 -3.65 3.00 -24.58
C THR A 85 -3.80 2.52 -23.14
N PRO A 86 -3.01 3.02 -22.17
CA PRO A 86 -3.22 2.71 -20.77
C PRO A 86 -4.64 3.02 -20.31
N THR A 87 -5.22 2.15 -19.52
CA THR A 87 -6.55 2.40 -18.93
C THR A 87 -6.47 3.63 -18.03
N ASN A 88 -7.44 4.52 -18.17
CA ASN A 88 -7.60 5.67 -17.31
C ASN A 88 -8.84 5.41 -16.43
N GLY A 89 -8.62 4.60 -15.40
CA GLY A 89 -9.70 3.91 -14.73
C GLY A 89 -9.95 4.31 -13.29
N LEU A 90 -10.15 5.59 -13.00
CA LEU A 90 -10.53 5.95 -11.64
C LEU A 90 -11.98 6.34 -11.49
N PRO A 91 -12.63 5.79 -10.44
CA PRO A 91 -13.95 6.25 -9.99
C PRO A 91 -13.85 7.58 -9.30
N TYR A 92 -13.09 8.53 -9.49
CA TYR A 92 -13.05 9.83 -8.78
C TYR A 92 -12.37 10.96 -9.57
N ASP A 93 -12.54 11.03 -10.88
CA ASP A 93 -11.99 12.09 -11.76
C ASP A 93 -10.47 12.33 -11.63
N ARG A 94 -9.73 11.33 -11.17
CA ARG A 94 -8.28 11.42 -11.06
C ARG A 94 -7.63 10.62 -12.18
N ALA A 95 -6.89 11.30 -13.03
CA ALA A 95 -6.09 10.68 -14.07
C ALA A 95 -5.07 9.73 -13.43
N GLY A 96 -5.20 8.43 -13.71
CA GLY A 96 -4.29 7.40 -13.24
C GLY A 96 -4.56 6.09 -13.95
N SER A 97 -3.56 5.22 -13.97
CA SER A 97 -3.66 3.91 -14.61
C SER A 97 -3.25 2.81 -13.63
N ASP A 98 -3.98 1.70 -13.68
CA ASP A 98 -3.66 0.53 -12.89
C ASP A 98 -2.50 -0.25 -13.52
N ILE A 99 -1.66 -0.83 -12.68
CA ILE A 99 -0.61 -1.74 -13.13
C ILE A 99 -1.23 -3.10 -13.47
N ASP A 100 -0.82 -3.70 -14.57
CA ASP A 100 -1.18 -5.05 -14.94
C ASP A 100 -0.54 -6.06 -13.98
N SER A 101 -1.26 -6.42 -12.94
CA SER A 101 -0.83 -7.40 -11.95
C SER A 101 -0.78 -8.84 -12.48
N THR A 102 -1.34 -9.09 -13.67
CA THR A 102 -1.23 -10.40 -14.34
C THR A 102 0.10 -10.57 -15.06
N ASN A 103 0.81 -9.46 -15.33
CA ASN A 103 2.17 -9.47 -15.86
C ASN A 103 3.17 -9.80 -14.73
N PRO A 104 3.90 -10.95 -14.80
CA PRO A 104 4.78 -11.36 -13.72
C PRO A 104 5.96 -10.40 -13.47
N ALA A 105 6.40 -9.64 -14.48
CA ALA A 105 7.47 -8.67 -14.32
C ALA A 105 6.95 -7.42 -13.57
N ALA A 106 5.78 -6.94 -13.95
CA ALA A 106 5.10 -5.83 -13.28
C ALA A 106 4.76 -6.17 -11.82
N ALA A 107 4.20 -7.34 -11.57
CA ALA A 107 3.87 -7.81 -10.24
C ALA A 107 5.12 -7.91 -9.33
N ARG A 108 6.22 -8.48 -9.83
CA ARG A 108 7.49 -8.56 -9.06
C ARG A 108 8.07 -7.19 -8.76
N TRP A 109 8.04 -6.30 -9.75
CA TRP A 109 8.53 -4.94 -9.56
C TRP A 109 7.68 -4.19 -8.51
N PHE A 110 6.35 -4.23 -8.66
CA PHE A 110 5.45 -3.58 -7.73
C PHE A 110 5.63 -4.10 -6.30
N TRP A 111 5.73 -5.41 -6.13
CA TRP A 111 6.02 -6.01 -4.83
C TRP A 111 7.38 -5.56 -4.26
N GLY A 112 8.39 -5.39 -5.11
CA GLY A 112 9.68 -4.81 -4.73
C GLY A 112 9.52 -3.39 -4.17
N VAL A 113 8.82 -2.53 -4.89
CA VAL A 113 8.51 -1.16 -4.47
C VAL A 113 7.77 -1.14 -3.13
N VAL A 114 6.71 -1.95 -3.00
CA VAL A 114 5.95 -2.07 -1.75
C VAL A 114 6.85 -2.52 -0.59
N LYS A 115 7.74 -3.47 -0.79
CA LYS A 115 8.67 -3.93 0.24
C LYS A 115 9.75 -2.90 0.61
N GLU A 116 10.25 -2.14 -0.36
CA GLU A 116 11.32 -1.16 -0.13
C GLU A 116 10.79 0.12 0.52
N SER A 117 9.62 0.59 0.12
CA SER A 117 8.94 1.70 0.79
C SER A 117 8.58 1.36 2.24
N SER A 118 8.65 0.12 2.57
CA SER A 118 8.29 -0.48 3.83
C SER A 118 9.45 -0.58 4.83
N MET A 119 10.27 0.42 4.97
CA MET A 119 10.83 0.64 6.32
C MET A 119 9.68 0.70 7.33
N CYS A 120 8.52 1.13 6.89
CA CYS A 120 7.24 1.01 7.57
C CYS A 120 6.67 -0.42 7.53
N PHE A 121 6.81 -1.15 6.43
CA PHE A 121 6.30 -2.52 6.27
C PHE A 121 7.02 -3.55 7.15
N ARG A 122 8.30 -3.39 7.45
CA ARG A 122 8.98 -4.24 8.44
C ARG A 122 8.34 -4.13 9.84
N CYS A 123 7.70 -3.01 10.12
CA CYS A 123 6.97 -2.80 11.35
C CYS A 123 5.52 -3.29 11.24
N PHE A 124 4.91 -3.20 10.05
CA PHE A 124 3.50 -3.55 9.82
C PHE A 124 3.29 -5.02 9.42
N ILE A 125 4.22 -5.63 8.69
CA ILE A 125 4.14 -7.04 8.33
C ILE A 125 5.07 -7.86 9.23
N ARG A 126 4.70 -8.03 10.49
CA ARG A 126 5.15 -9.18 11.27
C ARG A 126 4.26 -10.40 11.03
N GLN A 127 3.33 -10.31 10.10
CA GLN A 127 2.48 -11.43 9.71
C GLN A 127 3.05 -12.15 8.49
N ARG A 128 3.23 -13.44 8.68
CA ARG A 128 3.45 -14.45 7.68
C ARG A 128 2.60 -14.18 6.43
N PHE A 129 3.19 -13.56 5.41
CA PHE A 129 2.83 -14.05 4.10
C PHE A 129 3.41 -15.46 4.05
N MET A 130 2.55 -16.45 3.93
CA MET A 130 2.97 -17.79 3.64
C MET A 130 3.77 -17.73 2.33
N THR A 131 5.07 -17.68 2.44
CA THR A 131 5.96 -18.10 1.39
C THR A 131 6.05 -19.62 1.46
N ASP A 132 4.91 -20.26 1.35
CA ASP A 132 4.84 -21.69 1.06
C ASP A 132 4.70 -21.84 -0.44
N SER A 133 5.73 -21.43 -1.16
CA SER A 133 6.03 -22.00 -2.47
C SER A 133 7.35 -22.75 -2.37
N GLU A 134 7.45 -23.66 -1.41
CA GLU A 134 8.24 -24.86 -1.58
C GLU A 134 7.29 -25.93 -2.11
N GLY A 135 7.41 -26.21 -3.38
CA GLY A 135 6.93 -27.45 -4.00
C GLY A 135 5.56 -27.36 -4.68
N ILE A 136 5.52 -26.94 -5.93
CA ILE A 136 5.08 -27.76 -7.08
C ILE A 136 5.90 -27.35 -8.29
#